data_1a05a29b87fbe9b17b964f79c5bc604c
#
_entry.id   1a05a29b87fbe9b17b964f79c5bc604c
#
_cell.length_a   1.000
_cell.length_b   1.000
_cell.length_c   1.000
_cell.angle_alpha   90.00
_cell.angle_beta   90.00
_cell.angle_gamma   90.00
#
_symmetry.space_group_name_H-M   'P 1'
#
loop_
_entity.id
_entity.type
_entity.pdbx_description
1 polymer ?
#
loop_
_entity_poly.entity_id
_entity_poly.type
_entity_poly.pdbx_seq_one_letter_code
_entity_poly.pdbx_strand_id
1 'polypeptide(L)'
;MAVRPLPEQEPVRLARAQDALSFMMMANAVLETAFQPIAEAGTGRLMAWEALMRGHDKAGFASPPELIDLAHKAGALPALEKLMVRKALKTFTAQPERGGRMLFLNLDSRLVGDGEALVPRLVEHLAEAGLPATAICFELSERFDVTLDPGFRPLMERMRRAGFRFAIDDFGAGVGEMKLLCDYPVDYVKIDRYFIAGIDASPRRRHVVGNIVATAHRLSVKVVAEGVETAGECDICRELGVDYLQGWFVGRPEVDVAPAREFPHLLSRHAASTVSGGADRDLILNRIEFPPSLQEDENVERAFDIFHASPGQGYLPILASDGAPRGILKEERLKEYIYQPFGRDLLKNKVYHRTVAHFLDPAP
;
A
#
# COMPACT_ATOMS: atom_id res chain seq x y z
N MET A 1 -49.06 19.91 29.44
CA MET A 1 -49.19 19.20 28.15
C MET A 1 -47.88 18.48 27.91
N ALA A 2 -47.83 17.18 28.18
CA ALA A 2 -46.63 16.38 28.00
C ALA A 2 -46.57 15.97 26.51
N VAL A 3 -45.47 16.34 25.84
CA VAL A 3 -45.20 15.92 24.46
C VAL A 3 -44.92 14.43 24.48
N ARG A 4 -45.81 13.67 23.86
CA ARG A 4 -45.68 12.23 23.66
C ARG A 4 -44.48 12.01 22.74
N PRO A 5 -43.48 11.21 23.11
CA PRO A 5 -42.41 10.87 22.20
C PRO A 5 -42.99 10.10 20.99
N LEU A 6 -42.54 10.45 19.79
CA LEU A 6 -42.85 9.71 18.58
C LEU A 6 -42.39 8.25 18.79
N PRO A 7 -43.15 7.25 18.31
CA PRO A 7 -42.70 5.87 18.38
C PRO A 7 -41.39 5.74 17.62
N GLU A 8 -40.35 5.28 18.34
CA GLU A 8 -39.14 4.81 17.74
C GLU A 8 -39.56 3.81 16.65
N GLN A 9 -39.28 4.15 15.38
CA GLN A 9 -39.42 3.22 14.29
C GLN A 9 -38.45 2.08 14.64
N GLU A 10 -38.97 0.98 15.15
CA GLU A 10 -38.22 -0.27 15.24
C GLU A 10 -37.64 -0.50 13.85
N PRO A 11 -36.30 -0.65 13.71
CA PRO A 11 -35.72 -1.07 12.45
C PRO A 11 -36.52 -2.32 12.06
N VAL A 12 -37.07 -2.34 10.83
CA VAL A 12 -37.74 -3.50 10.30
C VAL A 12 -36.72 -4.61 10.35
N ARG A 13 -36.73 -5.34 11.46
CA ARG A 13 -35.86 -6.49 11.65
C ARG A 13 -36.26 -7.48 10.60
N LEU A 14 -35.55 -7.50 9.48
CA LEU A 14 -35.42 -8.65 8.60
C LEU A 14 -34.93 -9.91 9.35
N ALA A 15 -35.00 -9.87 10.69
CA ALA A 15 -34.75 -11.00 11.59
C ALA A 15 -35.63 -12.23 11.28
N ARG A 16 -36.52 -12.12 10.30
CA ARG A 16 -37.28 -13.21 9.69
C ARG A 16 -37.17 -13.21 8.17
N ALA A 17 -36.08 -12.72 7.60
CA ALA A 17 -35.74 -13.07 6.24
C ALA A 17 -35.31 -14.55 6.19
N GLN A 18 -36.24 -15.43 6.59
CA GLN A 18 -36.22 -16.85 6.21
C GLN A 18 -36.42 -17.03 4.70
N ASP A 19 -36.62 -15.92 4.00
CA ASP A 19 -36.83 -15.87 2.57
C ASP A 19 -35.73 -15.00 1.91
N ALA A 20 -34.73 -15.67 1.35
CA ALA A 20 -33.68 -15.04 0.55
C ALA A 20 -34.23 -14.18 -0.59
N LEU A 21 -35.45 -14.51 -1.08
CA LEU A 21 -36.12 -13.76 -2.12
C LEU A 21 -36.53 -12.36 -1.64
N SER A 22 -37.16 -12.26 -0.45
CA SER A 22 -37.54 -10.97 0.14
C SER A 22 -36.34 -10.08 0.41
N PHE A 23 -35.25 -10.66 0.90
CA PHE A 23 -33.95 -9.95 1.06
C PHE A 23 -33.45 -9.41 -0.28
N MET A 24 -33.44 -10.23 -1.33
CA MET A 24 -32.95 -9.82 -2.65
C MET A 24 -33.87 -8.78 -3.32
N MET A 25 -35.17 -8.84 -3.11
CA MET A 25 -36.11 -7.80 -3.59
C MET A 25 -35.80 -6.44 -2.93
N MET A 26 -35.61 -6.42 -1.61
CA MET A 26 -35.21 -5.23 -0.86
C MET A 26 -33.85 -4.74 -1.35
N ALA A 27 -32.84 -5.60 -1.38
CA ALA A 27 -31.48 -5.25 -1.80
C ALA A 27 -31.47 -4.63 -3.21
N ASN A 28 -32.23 -5.22 -4.15
CA ASN A 28 -32.33 -4.67 -5.50
C ASN A 28 -32.99 -3.28 -5.55
N ALA A 29 -33.97 -3.04 -4.67
CA ALA A 29 -34.71 -1.77 -4.65
C ALA A 29 -33.90 -0.61 -4.05
N VAL A 30 -33.09 -0.88 -2.99
CA VAL A 30 -32.46 0.21 -2.20
C VAL A 30 -30.95 0.31 -2.34
N LEU A 31 -30.25 -0.79 -2.68
CA LEU A 31 -28.80 -0.75 -2.81
C LEU A 31 -28.37 -0.07 -4.11
N GLU A 32 -27.37 0.76 -4.00
CA GLU A 32 -26.75 1.51 -5.08
C GLU A 32 -25.22 1.31 -5.02
N THR A 33 -24.51 1.73 -6.07
CA THR A 33 -23.05 1.73 -6.10
C THR A 33 -22.55 3.16 -6.24
N ALA A 34 -21.71 3.61 -5.32
CA ALA A 34 -20.93 4.83 -5.47
C ALA A 34 -19.52 4.48 -5.95
N PHE A 35 -18.89 5.41 -6.64
CA PHE A 35 -17.57 5.24 -7.21
C PHE A 35 -16.60 6.24 -6.61
N GLN A 36 -15.50 5.76 -6.07
CA GLN A 36 -14.43 6.62 -5.55
C GLN A 36 -13.23 6.56 -6.49
N PRO A 37 -12.67 7.71 -6.89
CA PRO A 37 -11.54 7.74 -7.81
C PRO A 37 -10.26 7.29 -7.14
N ILE A 38 -9.43 6.55 -7.90
CA ILE A 38 -8.06 6.18 -7.60
C ILE A 38 -7.18 6.83 -8.67
N ALA A 39 -6.29 7.74 -8.26
CA ALA A 39 -5.47 8.54 -9.17
C ALA A 39 -3.98 8.17 -9.08
N GLU A 40 -3.26 8.29 -10.18
CA GLU A 40 -1.80 8.16 -10.21
C GLU A 40 -1.14 9.28 -9.38
N ALA A 41 -0.30 8.93 -8.43
CA ALA A 41 0.36 9.88 -7.55
C ALA A 41 1.32 10.83 -8.30
N GLY A 42 1.96 10.34 -9.37
CA GLY A 42 2.94 11.10 -10.15
C GLY A 42 2.34 12.02 -11.21
N THR A 43 1.15 11.71 -11.74
CA THR A 43 0.56 12.43 -12.87
C THR A 43 -0.79 13.07 -12.55
N GLY A 44 -1.43 12.68 -11.44
CA GLY A 44 -2.80 13.09 -11.11
C GLY A 44 -3.86 12.54 -12.08
N ARG A 45 -3.52 11.57 -12.92
CA ARG A 45 -4.47 10.96 -13.87
C ARG A 45 -5.32 9.91 -13.17
N LEU A 46 -6.59 9.87 -13.52
CA LEU A 46 -7.48 8.83 -13.05
C LEU A 46 -7.04 7.46 -13.58
N MET A 47 -6.72 6.54 -12.68
CA MET A 47 -6.35 5.16 -12.98
C MET A 47 -7.54 4.21 -12.94
N ALA A 48 -8.35 4.32 -11.87
CA ALA A 48 -9.47 3.42 -11.61
C ALA A 48 -10.55 4.10 -10.77
N TRP A 49 -11.67 3.40 -10.61
CA TRP A 49 -12.65 3.66 -9.56
C TRP A 49 -12.79 2.44 -8.66
N GLU A 50 -13.02 2.68 -7.38
CA GLU A 50 -13.53 1.65 -6.48
C GLU A 50 -15.05 1.76 -6.39
N ALA A 51 -15.72 0.61 -6.53
CA ALA A 51 -17.18 0.49 -6.41
C ALA A 51 -17.58 0.18 -4.97
N LEU A 52 -18.23 1.12 -4.33
CA LEU A 52 -18.62 1.06 -2.93
C LEU A 52 -20.13 0.91 -2.78
N MET A 53 -20.59 -0.07 -1.99
CA MET A 53 -22.00 -0.27 -1.69
C MET A 53 -22.58 0.94 -0.95
N ARG A 54 -23.78 1.37 -1.36
CA ARG A 54 -24.60 2.40 -0.71
C ARG A 54 -26.02 1.91 -0.54
N GLY A 55 -26.80 2.59 0.33
CA GLY A 55 -28.21 2.25 0.57
C GLY A 55 -28.42 1.18 1.63
N HIS A 56 -27.34 0.72 2.32
CA HIS A 56 -27.46 -0.17 3.47
C HIS A 56 -28.27 0.47 4.62
N ASP A 57 -28.15 1.75 4.81
CA ASP A 57 -28.93 2.56 5.76
C ASP A 57 -30.42 2.59 5.41
N LYS A 58 -30.77 2.73 4.12
CA LYS A 58 -32.14 2.63 3.63
C LYS A 58 -32.72 1.23 3.83
N ALA A 59 -31.84 0.22 3.86
CA ALA A 59 -32.19 -1.17 4.16
C ALA A 59 -32.29 -1.45 5.68
N GLY A 60 -31.98 -0.48 6.54
CA GLY A 60 -32.03 -0.59 8.00
C GLY A 60 -30.78 -1.18 8.65
N PHE A 61 -29.62 -1.16 7.96
CA PHE A 61 -28.35 -1.65 8.47
C PHE A 61 -27.42 -0.50 8.82
N ALA A 62 -26.63 -0.65 9.90
CA ALA A 62 -25.68 0.36 10.32
C ALA A 62 -24.44 0.43 9.40
N SER A 63 -24.12 -0.66 8.71
CA SER A 63 -22.95 -0.73 7.83
C SER A 63 -23.12 -1.76 6.71
N PRO A 64 -22.39 -1.62 5.58
CA PRO A 64 -22.38 -2.66 4.54
C PRO A 64 -21.99 -4.05 5.04
N PRO A 65 -20.97 -4.20 5.94
CA PRO A 65 -20.63 -5.50 6.52
C PRO A 65 -21.79 -6.20 7.22
N GLU A 66 -22.59 -5.46 7.99
CA GLU A 66 -23.74 -6.04 8.69
C GLU A 66 -24.77 -6.62 7.70
N LEU A 67 -25.03 -5.89 6.62
CA LEU A 67 -25.91 -6.37 5.54
C LEU A 67 -25.34 -7.60 4.84
N ILE A 68 -24.05 -7.62 4.54
CA ILE A 68 -23.35 -8.74 3.90
C ILE A 68 -23.37 -9.98 4.81
N ASP A 69 -23.18 -9.80 6.12
CA ASP A 69 -23.24 -10.89 7.10
C ASP A 69 -24.64 -11.50 7.19
N LEU A 70 -25.70 -10.68 7.10
CA LEU A 70 -27.06 -11.20 7.03
C LEU A 70 -27.29 -11.97 5.73
N ALA A 71 -26.82 -11.44 4.59
CA ALA A 71 -26.92 -12.13 3.29
C ALA A 71 -26.26 -13.50 3.34
N HIS A 72 -25.07 -13.58 3.97
CA HIS A 72 -24.38 -14.87 4.16
C HIS A 72 -25.19 -15.84 5.01
N LYS A 73 -25.69 -15.40 6.17
CA LYS A 73 -26.53 -16.23 7.07
C LYS A 73 -27.83 -16.70 6.39
N ALA A 74 -28.37 -15.90 5.49
CA ALA A 74 -29.58 -16.22 4.71
C ALA A 74 -29.32 -17.07 3.45
N GLY A 75 -28.03 -17.40 3.15
CA GLY A 75 -27.67 -18.10 1.92
C GLY A 75 -27.84 -17.24 0.65
N ALA A 76 -27.98 -15.93 0.79
CA ALA A 76 -28.22 -14.97 -0.29
C ALA A 76 -26.95 -14.27 -0.79
N LEU A 77 -25.78 -14.53 -0.17
CA LEU A 77 -24.54 -13.84 -0.50
C LEU A 77 -24.14 -13.94 -1.98
N PRO A 78 -24.18 -15.11 -2.65
CA PRO A 78 -23.85 -15.18 -4.07
C PRO A 78 -24.78 -14.35 -4.96
N ALA A 79 -26.06 -14.25 -4.57
CA ALA A 79 -27.05 -13.46 -5.29
C ALA A 79 -26.85 -11.95 -5.06
N LEU A 80 -26.48 -11.55 -3.84
CA LEU A 80 -26.15 -10.18 -3.50
C LEU A 80 -24.90 -9.71 -4.26
N GLU A 81 -23.83 -10.50 -4.28
CA GLU A 81 -22.61 -10.19 -5.04
C GLU A 81 -22.92 -10.02 -6.54
N LYS A 82 -23.65 -10.94 -7.11
CA LYS A 82 -24.09 -10.82 -8.51
C LYS A 82 -24.85 -9.52 -8.77
N LEU A 83 -25.76 -9.14 -7.85
CA LEU A 83 -26.51 -7.89 -7.95
C LEU A 83 -25.59 -6.67 -7.91
N MET A 84 -24.66 -6.63 -6.96
CA MET A 84 -23.74 -5.49 -6.78
C MET A 84 -22.77 -5.36 -7.96
N VAL A 85 -22.19 -6.46 -8.43
CA VAL A 85 -21.35 -6.49 -9.63
C VAL A 85 -22.12 -5.96 -10.85
N ARG A 86 -23.36 -6.43 -11.09
CA ARG A 86 -24.17 -5.93 -12.19
C ARG A 86 -24.47 -4.44 -12.10
N LYS A 87 -24.82 -3.94 -10.92
CA LYS A 87 -25.07 -2.50 -10.69
C LYS A 87 -23.78 -1.69 -10.94
N ALA A 88 -22.65 -2.13 -10.41
CA ALA A 88 -21.36 -1.51 -10.63
C ALA A 88 -20.99 -1.46 -12.12
N LEU A 89 -21.06 -2.60 -12.82
CA LEU A 89 -20.76 -2.68 -14.24
C LEU A 89 -21.67 -1.80 -15.09
N LYS A 90 -22.99 -1.78 -14.80
CA LYS A 90 -23.95 -0.95 -15.52
C LYS A 90 -23.58 0.54 -15.43
N THR A 91 -23.25 1.03 -14.23
CA THR A 91 -22.87 2.44 -14.04
C THR A 91 -21.49 2.72 -14.63
N PHE A 92 -20.53 1.83 -14.44
CA PHE A 92 -19.17 1.97 -14.98
C PHE A 92 -19.17 2.00 -16.52
N THR A 93 -19.96 1.15 -17.18
CA THR A 93 -20.02 1.10 -18.65
C THR A 93 -20.77 2.27 -19.27
N ALA A 94 -21.68 2.88 -18.54
CA ALA A 94 -22.37 4.08 -18.97
C ALA A 94 -21.45 5.33 -19.02
N GLN A 95 -20.25 5.27 -18.43
CA GLN A 95 -19.28 6.36 -18.45
C GLN A 95 -18.70 6.54 -19.86
N PRO A 96 -18.86 7.72 -20.52
CA PRO A 96 -18.45 7.92 -21.92
C PRO A 96 -16.93 7.84 -22.13
N GLU A 97 -16.14 8.02 -21.08
CA GLU A 97 -14.69 8.22 -21.15
C GLU A 97 -13.90 7.23 -20.28
N ARG A 98 -14.42 6.02 -20.08
CA ARG A 98 -13.76 4.96 -19.30
C ARG A 98 -12.37 4.56 -19.80
N GLY A 99 -12.08 4.71 -21.09
CA GLY A 99 -10.77 4.66 -21.78
C GLY A 99 -9.67 3.79 -21.17
N GLY A 100 -9.92 2.48 -20.97
CA GLY A 100 -8.91 1.56 -20.43
C GLY A 100 -8.69 1.63 -18.91
N ARG A 101 -9.53 2.37 -18.18
CA ARG A 101 -9.50 2.44 -16.71
C ARG A 101 -10.06 1.17 -16.07
N MET A 102 -9.62 0.91 -14.83
CA MET A 102 -10.05 -0.26 -14.09
C MET A 102 -11.19 0.05 -13.13
N LEU A 103 -11.88 -1.01 -12.74
CA LEU A 103 -12.88 -1.02 -11.68
C LEU A 103 -12.44 -1.96 -10.59
N PHE A 104 -12.30 -1.43 -9.38
CA PHE A 104 -12.02 -2.19 -8.18
C PHE A 104 -13.35 -2.62 -7.55
N LEU A 105 -13.45 -3.90 -7.21
CA LEU A 105 -14.64 -4.54 -6.65
C LEU A 105 -14.25 -5.35 -5.42
N ASN A 106 -14.94 -5.14 -4.33
CA ASN A 106 -14.79 -5.98 -3.15
C ASN A 106 -15.24 -7.42 -3.47
N LEU A 107 -14.45 -8.40 -3.04
CA LEU A 107 -14.77 -9.83 -3.14
C LEU A 107 -14.89 -10.43 -1.75
N ASP A 108 -16.09 -10.90 -1.41
CA ASP A 108 -16.26 -11.61 -0.15
C ASP A 108 -15.66 -13.01 -0.24
N SER A 109 -14.69 -13.27 0.61
CA SER A 109 -13.95 -14.54 0.62
C SER A 109 -14.80 -15.77 0.92
N ARG A 110 -15.97 -15.59 1.53
CA ARG A 110 -16.94 -16.68 1.80
C ARG A 110 -17.59 -17.26 0.52
N LEU A 111 -17.36 -16.62 -0.63
CA LEU A 111 -17.80 -17.12 -1.95
C LEU A 111 -16.88 -18.20 -2.53
N VAL A 112 -15.79 -18.55 -1.85
CA VAL A 112 -14.84 -19.59 -2.31
C VAL A 112 -15.55 -20.90 -2.63
N GLY A 113 -16.55 -21.30 -1.83
CA GLY A 113 -17.34 -22.53 -2.04
C GLY A 113 -18.10 -22.56 -3.36
N ASP A 114 -18.50 -21.40 -3.90
CA ASP A 114 -19.21 -21.26 -5.20
C ASP A 114 -18.23 -21.06 -6.38
N GLY A 115 -16.94 -21.17 -6.16
CA GLY A 115 -15.88 -20.76 -7.09
C GLY A 115 -15.91 -21.42 -8.47
N GLU A 116 -16.52 -22.60 -8.64
CA GLU A 116 -16.66 -23.22 -9.98
C GLU A 116 -17.62 -22.45 -10.88
N ALA A 117 -18.69 -21.93 -10.33
CA ALA A 117 -19.69 -21.17 -11.06
C ALA A 117 -19.39 -19.66 -11.10
N LEU A 118 -18.60 -19.14 -10.17
CA LEU A 118 -18.33 -17.71 -10.02
C LEU A 118 -17.56 -17.14 -11.24
N VAL A 119 -16.44 -17.75 -11.61
CA VAL A 119 -15.58 -17.22 -12.67
C VAL A 119 -16.27 -17.20 -14.04
N PRO A 120 -16.93 -18.28 -14.52
CA PRO A 120 -17.68 -18.24 -15.77
C PRO A 120 -18.76 -17.15 -15.80
N ARG A 121 -19.50 -16.99 -14.70
CA ARG A 121 -20.55 -15.95 -14.59
C ARG A 121 -20.00 -14.54 -14.64
N LEU A 122 -18.85 -14.29 -13.98
CA LEU A 122 -18.18 -12.98 -14.03
C LEU A 122 -17.74 -12.66 -15.46
N VAL A 123 -17.11 -13.62 -16.14
CA VAL A 123 -16.66 -13.46 -17.53
C VAL A 123 -17.84 -13.18 -18.47
N GLU A 124 -18.96 -13.90 -18.31
CA GLU A 124 -20.18 -13.67 -19.08
C GLU A 124 -20.72 -12.25 -18.88
N HIS A 125 -20.86 -11.79 -17.62
CA HIS A 125 -21.33 -10.43 -17.34
C HIS A 125 -20.40 -9.34 -17.90
N LEU A 126 -19.09 -9.58 -17.88
CA LEU A 126 -18.11 -8.65 -18.46
C LEU A 126 -18.21 -8.63 -20.00
N ALA A 127 -18.42 -9.80 -20.62
CA ALA A 127 -18.63 -9.89 -22.07
C ALA A 127 -19.89 -9.13 -22.49
N GLU A 128 -21.01 -9.30 -21.77
CA GLU A 128 -22.26 -8.54 -21.98
C GLU A 128 -22.03 -7.02 -21.81
N ALA A 129 -21.16 -6.62 -20.88
CA ALA A 129 -20.79 -5.23 -20.62
C ALA A 129 -19.74 -4.67 -21.60
N GLY A 130 -19.17 -5.49 -22.49
CA GLY A 130 -18.10 -5.10 -23.42
C GLY A 130 -16.79 -4.73 -22.71
N LEU A 131 -16.47 -5.43 -21.61
CA LEU A 131 -15.28 -5.20 -20.80
C LEU A 131 -14.38 -6.45 -20.80
N PRO A 132 -13.05 -6.26 -20.91
CA PRO A 132 -12.09 -7.35 -20.67
C PRO A 132 -11.97 -7.62 -19.15
N ALA A 133 -11.68 -8.86 -18.79
CA ALA A 133 -11.43 -9.22 -17.38
C ALA A 133 -10.28 -8.40 -16.75
N THR A 134 -9.30 -7.98 -17.55
CA THR A 134 -8.18 -7.13 -17.12
C THR A 134 -8.59 -5.73 -16.66
N ALA A 135 -9.83 -5.31 -16.96
CA ALA A 135 -10.40 -4.06 -16.44
C ALA A 135 -10.93 -4.18 -15.01
N ILE A 136 -10.96 -5.38 -14.43
CA ILE A 136 -11.48 -5.62 -13.08
C ILE A 136 -10.34 -6.03 -12.15
N CYS A 137 -10.29 -5.36 -10.99
CA CYS A 137 -9.46 -5.69 -9.86
C CYS A 137 -10.35 -6.08 -8.68
N PHE A 138 -10.16 -7.28 -8.15
CA PHE A 138 -10.88 -7.72 -6.95
C PHE A 138 -10.06 -7.40 -5.70
N GLU A 139 -10.72 -6.80 -4.72
CA GLU A 139 -10.16 -6.46 -3.41
C GLU A 139 -10.42 -7.60 -2.45
N LEU A 140 -9.34 -8.08 -1.83
CA LEU A 140 -9.33 -9.14 -0.85
C LEU A 140 -9.20 -8.52 0.54
N SER A 141 -10.27 -8.58 1.31
CA SER A 141 -10.25 -8.12 2.70
C SER A 141 -9.78 -9.23 3.63
N GLU A 142 -9.01 -8.87 4.66
CA GLU A 142 -8.54 -9.79 5.70
C GLU A 142 -9.62 -10.31 6.65
N ARG A 143 -10.85 -9.79 6.56
CA ARG A 143 -11.95 -10.11 7.50
C ARG A 143 -12.15 -11.61 7.73
N PHE A 144 -11.75 -12.42 6.76
CA PHE A 144 -11.78 -13.87 6.87
C PHE A 144 -10.42 -14.39 6.45
N ASP A 145 -9.80 -15.23 7.28
CA ASP A 145 -8.51 -15.85 6.94
C ASP A 145 -8.70 -16.83 5.76
N VAL A 146 -8.74 -16.26 4.56
CA VAL A 146 -8.89 -17.00 3.30
C VAL A 146 -7.76 -18.00 3.08
N THR A 147 -6.63 -17.85 3.76
CA THR A 147 -5.49 -18.75 3.62
C THR A 147 -5.76 -20.14 4.23
N LEU A 148 -6.79 -20.24 5.07
CA LEU A 148 -7.23 -21.49 5.69
C LEU A 148 -8.21 -22.29 4.79
N ASP A 149 -8.82 -21.63 3.77
CA ASP A 149 -9.74 -22.34 2.86
C ASP A 149 -8.96 -22.97 1.70
N PRO A 150 -8.95 -24.31 1.58
CA PRO A 150 -8.24 -25.01 0.51
C PRO A 150 -8.77 -24.66 -0.90
N GLY A 151 -10.00 -24.17 -1.02
CA GLY A 151 -10.61 -23.75 -2.28
C GLY A 151 -10.13 -22.38 -2.77
N PHE A 152 -9.55 -21.55 -1.89
CA PHE A 152 -9.18 -20.18 -2.22
C PHE A 152 -8.07 -20.09 -3.28
N ARG A 153 -6.98 -20.84 -3.13
CA ARG A 153 -5.89 -20.85 -4.12
C ARG A 153 -6.36 -21.28 -5.51
N PRO A 154 -7.09 -22.39 -5.69
CA PRO A 154 -7.66 -22.76 -6.99
C PRO A 154 -8.59 -21.71 -7.60
N LEU A 155 -9.39 -21.01 -6.77
CA LEU A 155 -10.24 -19.92 -7.24
C LEU A 155 -9.40 -18.75 -7.77
N MET A 156 -8.42 -18.28 -6.99
CA MET A 156 -7.50 -17.20 -7.40
C MET A 156 -6.80 -17.53 -8.73
N GLU A 157 -6.28 -18.75 -8.87
CA GLU A 157 -5.60 -19.18 -10.10
C GLU A 157 -6.53 -19.19 -11.32
N ARG A 158 -7.80 -19.59 -11.14
CA ARG A 158 -8.78 -19.54 -12.22
C ARG A 158 -9.13 -18.11 -12.61
N MET A 159 -9.34 -17.23 -11.63
CA MET A 159 -9.61 -15.82 -11.87
C MET A 159 -8.43 -15.14 -12.58
N ARG A 160 -7.19 -15.38 -12.14
CA ARG A 160 -6.00 -14.86 -12.82
C ARG A 160 -5.87 -15.37 -14.25
N ARG A 161 -6.14 -16.66 -14.51
CA ARG A 161 -6.16 -17.21 -15.88
C ARG A 161 -7.23 -16.57 -16.75
N ALA A 162 -8.34 -16.13 -16.18
CA ALA A 162 -9.37 -15.36 -16.87
C ALA A 162 -8.95 -13.90 -17.12
N GLY A 163 -7.85 -13.41 -16.49
CA GLY A 163 -7.32 -12.08 -16.66
C GLY A 163 -7.66 -11.07 -15.56
N PHE A 164 -8.36 -11.50 -14.50
CA PHE A 164 -8.67 -10.63 -13.36
C PHE A 164 -7.41 -10.23 -12.58
N ARG A 165 -7.43 -9.03 -12.00
CA ARG A 165 -6.41 -8.50 -11.10
C ARG A 165 -6.86 -8.56 -9.64
N PHE A 166 -5.90 -8.46 -8.73
CA PHE A 166 -6.17 -8.54 -7.30
C PHE A 166 -5.45 -7.45 -6.51
N ALA A 167 -6.13 -6.92 -5.51
CA ALA A 167 -5.59 -6.03 -4.51
C ALA A 167 -5.79 -6.64 -3.11
N ILE A 168 -4.80 -6.46 -2.22
CA ILE A 168 -5.01 -6.67 -0.78
C ILE A 168 -5.52 -5.36 -0.22
N ASP A 169 -6.68 -5.38 0.43
CA ASP A 169 -7.33 -4.23 1.03
C ASP A 169 -6.96 -4.06 2.51
N ASP A 170 -7.11 -2.85 3.05
CA ASP A 170 -6.84 -2.48 4.46
C ASP A 170 -5.44 -2.92 4.97
N PHE A 171 -4.41 -2.93 4.10
CA PHE A 171 -3.08 -3.47 4.42
C PHE A 171 -2.42 -2.75 5.60
N GLY A 172 -2.03 -3.54 6.60
CA GLY A 172 -1.39 -3.12 7.84
C GLY A 172 -2.34 -3.06 9.03
N ALA A 173 -3.66 -3.21 8.82
CA ALA A 173 -4.65 -3.18 9.89
C ALA A 173 -4.80 -4.55 10.59
N GLY A 174 -4.36 -5.64 9.96
CA GLY A 174 -4.56 -7.00 10.45
C GLY A 174 -3.33 -7.92 10.44
N VAL A 175 -3.56 -9.21 10.68
CA VAL A 175 -2.51 -10.21 10.91
C VAL A 175 -2.23 -11.07 9.67
N GLY A 176 -3.18 -11.14 8.73
CA GLY A 176 -3.13 -12.07 7.58
C GLY A 176 -2.54 -11.51 6.29
N GLU A 177 -2.48 -10.18 6.14
CA GLU A 177 -2.19 -9.52 4.86
C GLU A 177 -0.78 -9.78 4.36
N MET A 178 0.21 -9.78 5.26
CA MET A 178 1.59 -10.09 4.90
C MET A 178 1.71 -11.53 4.37
N LYS A 179 0.92 -12.46 4.92
CA LYS A 179 0.87 -13.83 4.43
C LYS A 179 0.22 -13.90 3.06
N LEU A 180 -0.89 -13.15 2.84
CA LEU A 180 -1.51 -13.04 1.52
C LEU A 180 -0.51 -12.50 0.49
N LEU A 181 0.25 -11.46 0.84
CA LEU A 181 1.25 -10.86 -0.03
C LEU A 181 2.38 -11.85 -0.39
N CYS A 182 2.77 -12.73 0.55
CA CYS A 182 3.80 -13.74 0.31
C CYS A 182 3.28 -14.95 -0.49
N ASP A 183 2.05 -15.39 -0.20
CA ASP A 183 1.53 -16.66 -0.69
C ASP A 183 0.77 -16.55 -2.02
N TYR A 184 0.29 -15.35 -2.35
CA TYR A 184 -0.55 -15.12 -3.53
C TYR A 184 -0.01 -13.99 -4.41
N PRO A 185 -0.02 -14.17 -5.74
CA PRO A 185 0.37 -13.13 -6.69
C PRO A 185 -0.75 -12.09 -6.76
N VAL A 186 -0.55 -10.94 -6.12
CA VAL A 186 -1.44 -9.78 -6.19
C VAL A 186 -0.82 -8.67 -7.03
N ASP A 187 -1.66 -7.79 -7.58
CA ASP A 187 -1.22 -6.68 -8.42
C ASP A 187 -1.08 -5.38 -7.61
N TYR A 188 -1.89 -5.25 -6.55
CA TYR A 188 -1.96 -4.04 -5.72
C TYR A 188 -1.99 -4.37 -4.24
N VAL A 189 -1.49 -3.41 -3.45
CA VAL A 189 -1.68 -3.33 -1.99
C VAL A 189 -2.28 -1.96 -1.68
N LYS A 190 -3.41 -1.92 -0.96
CA LYS A 190 -4.05 -0.69 -0.50
C LYS A 190 -3.69 -0.49 0.98
N ILE A 191 -2.88 0.53 1.26
CA ILE A 191 -2.44 0.83 2.63
C ILE A 191 -3.59 1.53 3.35
N ASP A 192 -4.01 0.94 4.48
CA ASP A 192 -5.11 1.43 5.28
C ASP A 192 -4.93 2.89 5.73
N ARG A 193 -6.03 3.61 5.79
CA ARG A 193 -6.11 5.01 6.25
C ARG A 193 -5.41 5.25 7.59
N TYR A 194 -5.40 4.28 8.49
CA TYR A 194 -4.75 4.41 9.79
C TYR A 194 -3.28 4.83 9.67
N PHE A 195 -2.57 4.34 8.65
CA PHE A 195 -1.17 4.68 8.41
C PHE A 195 -1.00 6.00 7.65
N ILE A 196 -1.99 6.39 6.87
CA ILE A 196 -1.93 7.58 5.99
C ILE A 196 -2.38 8.84 6.73
N ALA A 197 -3.44 8.76 7.55
CA ALA A 197 -3.95 9.91 8.27
C ALA A 197 -2.89 10.55 9.18
N GLY A 198 -2.53 11.81 8.91
CA GLY A 198 -1.51 12.57 9.65
C GLY A 198 -0.07 12.07 9.44
N ILE A 199 0.21 11.40 8.33
CA ILE A 199 1.57 10.92 7.98
C ILE A 199 2.55 12.09 7.81
N ASP A 200 2.07 13.26 7.40
CA ASP A 200 2.83 14.50 7.26
C ASP A 200 3.39 15.02 8.60
N ALA A 201 2.76 14.68 9.72
CA ALA A 201 3.19 15.04 11.06
C ALA A 201 3.85 13.87 11.83
N SER A 202 3.94 12.67 11.26
CA SER A 202 4.40 11.47 11.96
C SER A 202 5.60 10.78 11.28
N PRO A 203 6.83 11.02 11.72
CA PRO A 203 8.01 10.33 11.21
C PRO A 203 7.92 8.81 11.32
N ARG A 204 7.28 8.31 12.39
CA ARG A 204 7.09 6.87 12.60
C ARG A 204 6.20 6.24 11.51
N ARG A 205 5.09 6.91 11.14
CA ARG A 205 4.21 6.45 10.04
C ARG A 205 4.93 6.48 8.71
N ARG A 206 5.71 7.53 8.43
CA ARG A 206 6.54 7.62 7.21
C ARG A 206 7.48 6.43 7.09
N HIS A 207 8.18 6.04 8.16
CA HIS A 207 9.05 4.88 8.14
C HIS A 207 8.29 3.57 7.89
N VAL A 208 7.15 3.38 8.53
CA VAL A 208 6.33 2.17 8.33
C VAL A 208 5.84 2.10 6.89
N VAL A 209 5.20 3.17 6.39
CA VAL A 209 4.67 3.23 5.02
C VAL A 209 5.79 3.09 3.99
N GLY A 210 6.94 3.76 4.18
CA GLY A 210 8.10 3.64 3.29
C GLY A 210 8.61 2.19 3.18
N ASN A 211 8.63 1.44 4.29
CA ASN A 211 9.00 0.03 4.28
C ASN A 211 7.96 -0.84 3.57
N ILE A 212 6.66 -0.57 3.75
CA ILE A 212 5.59 -1.27 3.03
C ILE A 212 5.74 -1.05 1.52
N VAL A 213 5.90 0.21 1.09
CA VAL A 213 6.10 0.58 -0.32
C VAL A 213 7.32 -0.14 -0.91
N ALA A 214 8.46 -0.07 -0.22
CA ALA A 214 9.69 -0.73 -0.68
C ALA A 214 9.53 -2.25 -0.79
N THR A 215 8.81 -2.89 0.13
CA THR A 215 8.53 -4.32 0.10
C THR A 215 7.62 -4.69 -1.06
N ALA A 216 6.51 -3.97 -1.25
CA ALA A 216 5.58 -4.18 -2.35
C ALA A 216 6.29 -4.05 -3.72
N HIS A 217 7.08 -2.99 -3.91
CA HIS A 217 7.81 -2.77 -5.16
C HIS A 217 8.84 -3.86 -5.46
N ARG A 218 9.53 -4.41 -4.46
CA ARG A 218 10.43 -5.57 -4.65
C ARG A 218 9.69 -6.81 -5.13
N LEU A 219 8.42 -6.94 -4.80
CA LEU A 219 7.54 -8.01 -5.26
C LEU A 219 6.81 -7.66 -6.58
N SER A 220 7.13 -6.50 -7.20
CA SER A 220 6.45 -5.97 -8.38
C SER A 220 4.96 -5.70 -8.16
N VAL A 221 4.56 -5.39 -6.94
CA VAL A 221 3.21 -5.02 -6.52
C VAL A 221 3.11 -3.51 -6.42
N LYS A 222 2.03 -2.94 -6.95
CA LYS A 222 1.74 -1.51 -6.89
C LYS A 222 1.04 -1.12 -5.58
N VAL A 223 1.26 0.11 -5.13
CA VAL A 223 0.75 0.59 -3.86
C VAL A 223 -0.28 1.70 -4.05
N VAL A 224 -1.42 1.55 -3.39
CA VAL A 224 -2.47 2.57 -3.26
C VAL A 224 -2.46 3.08 -1.82
N ALA A 225 -2.36 4.39 -1.60
CA ALA A 225 -2.58 4.99 -0.27
C ALA A 225 -4.06 5.36 -0.12
N GLU A 226 -4.69 4.83 0.92
CA GLU A 226 -6.09 5.09 1.21
C GLU A 226 -6.30 6.20 2.23
N GLY A 227 -7.45 6.88 2.13
CA GLY A 227 -7.84 7.90 3.07
C GLY A 227 -6.95 9.14 3.06
N VAL A 228 -6.35 9.48 1.92
CA VAL A 228 -5.64 10.76 1.74
C VAL A 228 -6.65 11.90 1.79
N GLU A 229 -6.59 12.73 2.83
CA GLU A 229 -7.54 13.81 3.07
C GLU A 229 -6.93 15.20 2.96
N THR A 230 -5.60 15.31 3.03
CA THR A 230 -4.89 16.58 3.00
C THR A 230 -3.78 16.61 1.95
N ALA A 231 -3.39 17.82 1.57
CA ALA A 231 -2.27 18.02 0.67
C ALA A 231 -0.94 17.55 1.26
N GLY A 232 -0.75 17.73 2.59
CA GLY A 232 0.45 17.26 3.28
C GLY A 232 0.59 15.74 3.23
N GLU A 233 -0.50 15.00 3.47
CA GLU A 233 -0.53 13.54 3.32
C GLU A 233 -0.22 13.12 1.88
N CYS A 234 -0.81 13.80 0.89
CA CYS A 234 -0.56 13.56 -0.53
C CYS A 234 0.93 13.74 -0.88
N ASP A 235 1.55 14.83 -0.44
CA ASP A 235 2.95 15.12 -0.73
C ASP A 235 3.88 14.04 -0.13
N ILE A 236 3.64 13.64 1.13
CA ILE A 236 4.43 12.59 1.78
C ILE A 236 4.23 11.23 1.10
N CYS A 237 3.01 10.84 0.73
CA CYS A 237 2.76 9.60 -0.01
C CYS A 237 3.54 9.57 -1.33
N ARG A 238 3.59 10.70 -2.05
CA ARG A 238 4.37 10.85 -3.30
C ARG A 238 5.87 10.74 -3.04
N GLU A 239 6.39 11.40 -2.00
CA GLU A 239 7.80 11.32 -1.62
C GLU A 239 8.23 9.89 -1.24
N LEU A 240 7.35 9.12 -0.61
CA LEU A 240 7.59 7.72 -0.26
C LEU A 240 7.46 6.77 -1.44
N GLY A 241 7.08 7.26 -2.63
CA GLY A 241 6.97 6.47 -3.84
C GLY A 241 5.69 5.65 -3.97
N VAL A 242 4.60 6.06 -3.30
CA VAL A 242 3.28 5.46 -3.50
C VAL A 242 2.85 5.65 -4.95
N ASP A 243 2.32 4.60 -5.58
CA ASP A 243 1.95 4.64 -7.00
C ASP A 243 0.61 5.36 -7.23
N TYR A 244 -0.37 5.13 -6.35
CA TYR A 244 -1.72 5.65 -6.50
C TYR A 244 -2.27 6.20 -5.18
N LEU A 245 -3.18 7.15 -5.30
CA LEU A 245 -3.80 7.84 -4.17
C LEU A 245 -5.32 7.67 -4.24
N GLN A 246 -5.93 7.45 -3.08
CA GLN A 246 -7.37 7.40 -2.88
C GLN A 246 -7.73 8.10 -1.57
N GLY A 247 -8.80 8.86 -1.55
CA GLY A 247 -9.24 9.59 -0.36
C GLY A 247 -10.04 10.84 -0.72
N TRP A 248 -10.50 11.57 0.28
CA TRP A 248 -11.33 12.75 0.05
C TRP A 248 -10.57 13.90 -0.61
N PHE A 249 -9.26 13.92 -0.49
CA PHE A 249 -8.43 14.89 -1.20
C PHE A 249 -8.38 14.60 -2.71
N VAL A 250 -8.49 13.34 -3.14
CA VAL A 250 -8.64 12.94 -4.54
C VAL A 250 -10.08 13.17 -5.00
N GLY A 251 -11.03 12.57 -4.28
CA GLY A 251 -12.46 12.69 -4.56
C GLY A 251 -13.29 11.86 -3.58
N ARG A 252 -14.51 12.32 -3.30
CA ARG A 252 -15.47 11.58 -2.50
C ARG A 252 -16.14 10.50 -3.34
N PRO A 253 -16.63 9.40 -2.71
CA PRO A 253 -17.48 8.45 -3.43
C PRO A 253 -18.79 9.12 -3.89
N GLU A 254 -19.11 8.99 -5.19
CA GLU A 254 -20.30 9.57 -5.81
C GLU A 254 -21.09 8.53 -6.58
N VAL A 255 -22.42 8.57 -6.51
CA VAL A 255 -23.30 7.68 -7.29
C VAL A 255 -23.32 8.09 -8.75
N ASP A 256 -23.43 9.38 -9.00
CA ASP A 256 -23.35 9.99 -10.33
C ASP A 256 -21.92 10.44 -10.60
N VAL A 257 -21.15 9.61 -11.26
CA VAL A 257 -19.75 9.89 -11.53
C VAL A 257 -19.60 10.92 -12.62
N ALA A 258 -19.18 12.12 -12.25
CA ALA A 258 -18.72 13.10 -13.24
C ALA A 258 -17.44 12.58 -13.92
N PRO A 259 -17.26 12.80 -15.23
CA PRO A 259 -16.07 12.36 -15.95
C PRO A 259 -14.85 13.17 -15.51
N ALA A 260 -14.28 12.82 -14.36
CA ALA A 260 -13.01 13.39 -13.90
C ALA A 260 -11.86 12.65 -14.60
N ARG A 261 -11.05 13.38 -15.36
CA ARG A 261 -9.92 12.83 -16.11
C ARG A 261 -8.59 13.01 -15.39
N GLU A 262 -8.46 14.12 -14.68
CA GLU A 262 -7.21 14.56 -14.06
C GLU A 262 -7.49 15.28 -12.74
N PHE A 263 -6.57 15.12 -11.83
CA PHE A 263 -6.58 15.75 -10.51
C PHE A 263 -5.32 16.62 -10.35
N PRO A 264 -5.25 17.79 -11.04
CA PRO A 264 -4.04 18.62 -11.09
C PRO A 264 -3.63 19.15 -9.71
N HIS A 265 -4.56 19.26 -8.77
CA HIS A 265 -4.28 19.66 -7.39
C HIS A 265 -3.38 18.65 -6.65
N LEU A 266 -3.37 17.38 -7.06
CA LEU A 266 -2.45 16.37 -6.50
C LEU A 266 -0.99 16.64 -6.83
N LEU A 267 -0.71 17.42 -7.88
CA LEU A 267 0.63 17.77 -8.34
C LEU A 267 1.13 19.11 -7.77
N SER A 268 0.23 19.89 -7.22
CA SER A 268 0.58 21.17 -6.59
C SER A 268 1.37 20.88 -5.32
N ARG A 269 2.66 21.18 -5.29
CA ARG A 269 3.42 21.19 -4.03
C ARG A 269 2.83 22.28 -3.16
N HIS A 270 2.20 21.91 -2.09
CA HIS A 270 1.87 22.88 -1.06
C HIS A 270 3.20 23.26 -0.44
N ALA A 271 3.49 24.57 -0.43
CA ALA A 271 4.61 25.08 0.34
C ALA A 271 4.47 24.48 1.75
N ALA A 272 5.37 23.56 2.07
CA ALA A 272 5.36 22.90 3.36
C ALA A 272 5.23 24.01 4.39
N SER A 273 4.18 23.95 5.18
CA SER A 273 4.15 24.73 6.42
C SER A 273 5.45 24.34 7.14
N THR A 274 6.27 25.34 7.38
CA THR A 274 7.63 25.30 7.87
C THR A 274 7.77 24.71 9.29
N VAL A 275 7.07 23.63 9.60
CA VAL A 275 7.00 23.04 10.95
C VAL A 275 7.71 21.69 11.06
N SER A 276 8.20 21.07 9.97
CA SER A 276 8.71 19.70 10.07
C SER A 276 10.15 19.48 9.60
N GLY A 277 10.84 20.48 9.07
CA GLY A 277 12.26 20.33 8.72
C GLY A 277 13.21 20.18 9.91
N GLY A 278 12.76 20.52 11.12
CA GLY A 278 13.54 20.40 12.34
C GLY A 278 13.57 18.97 12.90
N ALA A 279 12.42 18.31 13.00
CA ALA A 279 12.33 17.03 13.70
C ALA A 279 13.02 15.89 12.94
N ASP A 280 12.91 15.83 11.60
CA ASP A 280 13.60 14.82 10.79
C ASP A 280 15.10 15.12 10.73
N ARG A 281 15.47 16.41 10.62
CA ARG A 281 16.85 16.84 10.70
C ARG A 281 17.44 16.54 12.08
N ASP A 282 16.71 16.78 13.15
CA ASP A 282 17.15 16.47 14.52
C ASP A 282 17.20 14.96 14.77
N LEU A 283 16.30 14.15 14.20
CA LEU A 283 16.37 12.69 14.24
C LEU A 283 17.58 12.15 13.48
N ILE A 284 17.88 12.70 12.31
CA ILE A 284 19.07 12.37 11.54
C ILE A 284 20.31 12.84 12.30
N LEU A 285 20.34 14.09 12.74
CA LEU A 285 21.48 14.66 13.45
C LEU A 285 21.75 13.95 14.78
N ASN A 286 20.71 13.54 15.51
CA ASN A 286 20.87 12.77 16.75
C ASN A 286 21.25 11.29 16.52
N ARG A 287 21.23 10.79 15.29
CA ARG A 287 21.70 9.46 14.90
C ARG A 287 22.91 9.48 13.98
N ILE A 288 23.38 10.67 13.59
CA ILE A 288 24.66 10.80 12.91
C ILE A 288 25.74 10.51 13.94
N GLU A 289 26.33 9.35 13.84
CA GLU A 289 27.59 9.08 14.48
C GLU A 289 28.70 9.77 13.67
N PHE A 290 29.52 10.55 14.34
CA PHE A 290 30.73 11.11 13.73
C PHE A 290 31.91 10.19 14.08
N PRO A 291 32.12 9.12 13.31
CA PRO A 291 33.23 8.25 13.54
C PRO A 291 34.52 9.07 13.35
N PRO A 292 35.61 8.71 14.04
CA PRO A 292 36.91 9.33 13.77
C PRO A 292 37.24 9.18 12.29
N SER A 293 37.64 10.25 11.64
CA SER A 293 38.07 10.28 10.24
C SER A 293 39.58 10.42 10.14
N LEU A 294 40.14 9.98 9.03
CA LEU A 294 41.56 10.09 8.73
C LEU A 294 41.76 10.92 7.45
N GLN A 295 42.91 11.58 7.36
CA GLN A 295 43.35 12.25 6.13
C GLN A 295 43.94 11.21 5.16
N GLU A 296 43.79 11.42 3.85
CA GLU A 296 44.27 10.48 2.83
C GLU A 296 45.78 10.23 2.84
N ASP A 297 46.54 11.17 3.38
CA ASP A 297 48.00 11.12 3.53
C ASP A 297 48.47 10.56 4.88
N GLU A 298 47.53 10.30 5.81
CA GLU A 298 47.89 9.70 7.10
C GLU A 298 48.37 8.26 6.96
N ASN A 299 49.24 7.86 7.93
CA ASN A 299 49.77 6.52 7.97
C ASN A 299 48.64 5.51 8.35
N VAL A 300 48.60 4.39 7.65
CA VAL A 300 47.64 3.29 7.87
C VAL A 300 47.72 2.73 9.31
N GLU A 301 48.83 2.86 10.03
CA GLU A 301 48.94 2.45 11.45
C GLU A 301 47.88 3.13 12.31
N ARG A 302 47.57 4.38 12.03
CA ARG A 302 46.57 5.13 12.80
C ARG A 302 45.16 4.59 12.60
N ALA A 303 44.82 4.07 11.39
CA ALA A 303 43.58 3.37 11.15
C ALA A 303 43.48 2.13 12.02
N PHE A 304 44.57 1.40 12.19
CA PHE A 304 44.65 0.26 13.09
C PHE A 304 44.37 0.60 14.55
N ASP A 305 45.01 1.64 15.04
CA ASP A 305 44.81 2.07 16.41
C ASP A 305 43.37 2.43 16.69
N ILE A 306 42.69 3.07 15.73
CA ILE A 306 41.27 3.43 15.84
C ILE A 306 40.40 2.19 15.83
N PHE A 307 40.59 1.25 14.90
CA PHE A 307 39.77 0.01 14.85
C PHE A 307 40.00 -0.85 16.09
N HIS A 308 41.21 -0.87 16.63
CA HIS A 308 41.54 -1.61 17.84
C HIS A 308 40.92 -0.97 19.10
N ALA A 309 40.84 0.34 19.15
CA ALA A 309 40.26 1.09 20.26
C ALA A 309 38.74 1.10 20.25
N SER A 310 38.12 0.86 19.11
CA SER A 310 36.65 0.90 18.90
C SER A 310 36.13 -0.43 18.30
N PRO A 311 36.02 -1.50 19.09
CA PRO A 311 35.48 -2.78 18.62
C PRO A 311 34.04 -2.61 18.10
N GLY A 312 33.80 -2.98 16.83
CA GLY A 312 32.49 -2.81 16.15
C GLY A 312 32.46 -1.68 15.13
N GLN A 313 33.48 -0.82 15.08
CA GLN A 313 33.65 0.15 14.01
C GLN A 313 34.23 -0.55 12.78
N GLY A 314 33.40 -0.91 11.82
CA GLY A 314 33.85 -1.66 10.63
C GLY A 314 34.42 -0.78 9.51
N TYR A 315 34.36 0.57 9.63
CA TYR A 315 34.78 1.51 8.60
C TYR A 315 35.25 2.86 9.18
N LEU A 316 36.11 3.56 8.44
CA LEU A 316 36.55 4.92 8.74
C LEU A 316 36.39 5.80 7.50
N PRO A 317 35.76 7.00 7.61
CA PRO A 317 35.76 8.00 6.56
C PRO A 317 37.17 8.55 6.32
N ILE A 318 37.54 8.69 5.06
CA ILE A 318 38.80 9.30 4.65
C ILE A 318 38.51 10.63 3.96
N LEU A 319 39.21 11.66 4.40
CA LEU A 319 39.08 13.04 3.93
C LEU A 319 40.34 13.48 3.19
N ALA A 320 40.16 14.35 2.22
CA ALA A 320 41.24 15.09 1.61
C ALA A 320 41.72 16.24 2.55
N SER A 321 42.85 16.85 2.26
CA SER A 321 43.39 17.96 3.01
C SER A 321 42.50 19.20 3.09
N ASP A 322 41.57 19.34 2.15
CA ASP A 322 40.55 20.39 2.12
C ASP A 322 39.26 20.01 2.87
N GLY A 323 39.21 18.81 3.49
CA GLY A 323 38.05 18.26 4.20
C GLY A 323 37.01 17.58 3.31
N ALA A 324 37.25 17.51 2.01
CA ALA A 324 36.33 16.80 1.11
C ALA A 324 36.41 15.28 1.32
N PRO A 325 35.27 14.54 1.29
CA PRO A 325 35.28 13.10 1.42
C PRO A 325 35.96 12.45 0.21
N ARG A 326 36.88 11.51 0.47
CA ARG A 326 37.63 10.75 -0.54
C ARG A 326 37.14 9.30 -0.68
N GLY A 327 36.58 8.75 0.39
CA GLY A 327 36.11 7.39 0.40
C GLY A 327 35.98 6.82 1.80
N ILE A 328 35.86 5.51 1.87
CA ILE A 328 35.73 4.76 3.12
C ILE A 328 36.81 3.68 3.16
N LEU A 329 37.49 3.59 4.30
CA LEU A 329 38.41 2.49 4.60
C LEU A 329 37.69 1.44 5.44
N LYS A 330 37.60 0.22 4.93
CA LYS A 330 37.00 -0.92 5.65
C LYS A 330 38.05 -1.68 6.46
N GLU A 331 37.72 -2.06 7.70
CA GLU A 331 38.59 -2.85 8.56
C GLU A 331 39.02 -4.17 7.90
N GLU A 332 38.09 -4.83 7.16
CA GLU A 332 38.34 -6.09 6.45
C GLU A 332 39.52 -5.97 5.46
N ARG A 333 39.62 -4.89 4.71
CA ARG A 333 40.75 -4.66 3.79
C ARG A 333 42.07 -4.58 4.49
N LEU A 334 42.11 -3.98 5.67
CA LEU A 334 43.35 -3.93 6.47
C LEU A 334 43.67 -5.31 7.04
N LYS A 335 42.67 -6.08 7.46
CA LYS A 335 42.84 -7.47 7.92
C LYS A 335 43.43 -8.36 6.82
N GLU A 336 42.90 -8.31 5.60
CA GLU A 336 43.45 -9.03 4.46
C GLU A 336 44.93 -8.75 4.21
N TYR A 337 45.33 -7.46 4.35
CA TYR A 337 46.72 -7.06 4.17
C TYR A 337 47.65 -7.58 5.28
N ILE A 338 47.18 -7.59 6.54
CA ILE A 338 47.97 -8.03 7.71
C ILE A 338 48.18 -9.54 7.71
N TYR A 339 47.19 -10.31 7.28
CA TYR A 339 47.29 -11.76 7.25
C TYR A 339 48.15 -12.29 6.09
N GLN A 340 48.65 -11.40 5.20
CA GLN A 340 49.66 -11.80 4.22
C GLN A 340 51.01 -12.07 4.90
N PRO A 341 51.81 -13.01 4.37
CA PRO A 341 53.15 -13.24 4.87
C PRO A 341 53.93 -11.92 4.89
N PHE A 342 54.46 -11.54 6.05
CA PHE A 342 55.20 -10.26 6.31
C PHE A 342 54.34 -8.97 6.36
N GLY A 343 53.01 -9.02 6.35
CA GLY A 343 52.14 -7.84 6.33
C GLY A 343 52.41 -6.90 7.54
N ARG A 344 52.58 -7.43 8.74
CA ARG A 344 52.90 -6.63 9.96
C ARG A 344 54.28 -6.01 9.91
N ASP A 345 55.28 -6.70 9.36
CA ASP A 345 56.65 -6.19 9.30
C ASP A 345 56.79 -5.12 8.20
N LEU A 346 56.02 -5.20 7.14
CA LEU A 346 55.92 -4.17 6.11
C LEU A 346 55.26 -2.86 6.60
N LEU A 347 54.36 -2.93 7.56
CA LEU A 347 53.73 -1.75 8.18
C LEU A 347 54.70 -1.01 9.11
N LYS A 348 55.58 -1.75 9.81
CA LYS A 348 56.59 -1.16 10.73
C LYS A 348 57.82 -0.62 10.04
N ASN A 349 57.98 -0.94 8.77
CA ASN A 349 59.18 -0.54 8.05
C ASN A 349 59.01 0.89 7.50
N LYS A 350 59.74 1.87 8.08
CA LYS A 350 59.70 3.29 7.68
C LYS A 350 59.99 3.55 6.20
N VAL A 351 60.53 2.60 5.47
CA VAL A 351 60.82 2.71 4.04
C VAL A 351 59.57 2.52 3.16
N TYR A 352 58.51 1.88 3.67
CA TYR A 352 57.25 1.67 2.95
C TYR A 352 56.11 2.39 3.67
N HIS A 353 56.18 3.72 3.79
CA HIS A 353 55.08 4.55 4.28
C HIS A 353 53.88 4.39 3.34
N ARG A 354 52.97 3.48 3.68
CA ARG A 354 51.67 3.40 2.99
C ARG A 354 50.68 4.31 3.70
N THR A 355 50.15 5.25 2.94
CA THR A 355 49.06 6.10 3.36
C THR A 355 47.73 5.36 3.24
N VAL A 356 46.74 5.84 3.99
CA VAL A 356 45.34 5.30 3.93
C VAL A 356 44.78 5.33 2.53
N ALA A 357 45.21 6.25 1.67
CA ALA A 357 44.78 6.35 0.27
C ALA A 357 44.98 5.06 -0.54
N HIS A 358 46.00 4.24 -0.20
CA HIS A 358 46.25 2.98 -0.89
C HIS A 358 45.18 1.88 -0.64
N PHE A 359 44.35 2.06 0.38
CA PHE A 359 43.35 1.06 0.82
C PHE A 359 41.93 1.53 0.62
N LEU A 360 41.74 2.67 -0.05
CA LEU A 360 40.38 3.16 -0.37
C LEU A 360 39.69 2.26 -1.39
N ASP A 361 38.41 2.01 -1.15
CA ASP A 361 37.54 1.55 -2.21
C ASP A 361 37.35 2.69 -3.20
N PRO A 362 37.46 2.44 -4.52
CA PRO A 362 37.12 3.46 -5.51
C PRO A 362 35.68 3.91 -5.24
N ALA A 363 35.46 5.22 -5.22
CA ALA A 363 34.12 5.76 -5.10
C ALA A 363 33.21 5.18 -6.21
N PRO A 364 31.93 4.84 -5.89
CA PRO A 364 31.01 4.29 -6.87
C PRO A 364 30.72 5.27 -7.99
#